data_bbb3326b21e96ed905769e00e0e6a97a
#
_entry.id   bbb3326b21e96ed905769e00e0e6a97a
#
_cell.length_a   1.000
_cell.length_b   1.000
_cell.length_c   1.000
_cell.angle_alpha   90.00
_cell.angle_beta   90.00
_cell.angle_gamma   90.00
#
_symmetry.space_group_name_H-M   'P 1'
#
loop_
_entity.id
_entity.type
_entity.pdbx_description
1 polymer ?
#
loop_
_entity_poly.entity_id
_entity_poly.type
_entity_poly.pdbx_seq_one_letter_code
_entity_poly.pdbx_strand_id
1 'polypeptide(L)'
;EDGSVLVAAKKGAMNKWGYIFAHAALIVICLGGLIDSNILLKIGMLTGQVVPDNTAVYAKDFKPESVLGESNLSFRGNVNIAEGQSADVVFLNMDNGMLVQELPFSVKLKKFHIDFYDTGMPRDFASDLEVTDKATGKVSEHTIRVNHPLTLHGITVYQASFADGGSDLTFKAWNLADADRTPVKLKATSMREFPLDLDKTSYKLEFDQFTSMNVEDMSEPSEKEQDLKSALNDVRSVRQEGKKYTNIGPSIVYRIRDKAGQAVEYKNYMLPIKQDEDYFFITGTRSGLAQQYRWLRIPMDKNGQIDTFMALRQYLKDDAARRKTVANAVKGAPAEIREQFMAAAENTLSIFAKGGYLALDEFVTTNIPKEQQEKMQGYFYEMLYGVMNAALEDTISTYNLPAWPQDEKRNRFLLHAMDAYTGLTEYPAPMLLQLESFTEVRSSGL
;
A
#
# COMPACT_ATOMS: atom_id res chain seq x y z
N GLU A 1 -8.70 -17.44 -94.83
CA GLU A 1 -7.99 -18.09 -93.71
C GLU A 1 -6.53 -18.19 -94.09
N ASP A 2 -5.74 -17.24 -93.62
CA ASP A 2 -4.31 -17.22 -93.83
C ASP A 2 -3.58 -18.08 -92.79
N GLY A 3 -3.09 -19.17 -93.16
CA GLY A 3 -2.47 -20.23 -92.31
C GLY A 3 -1.52 -19.80 -91.18
N SER A 4 -1.85 -18.72 -90.49
CA SER A 4 -1.07 -18.21 -89.34
C SER A 4 -1.31 -19.08 -88.05
N VAL A 5 -0.26 -19.61 -87.49
CA VAL A 5 -0.31 -20.39 -86.24
C VAL A 5 0.05 -19.50 -85.05
N LEU A 6 -0.91 -19.29 -84.17
CA LEU A 6 -0.68 -18.57 -82.89
C LEU A 6 -0.15 -19.55 -81.83
N VAL A 7 1.10 -19.42 -81.47
CA VAL A 7 1.69 -20.21 -80.35
C VAL A 7 1.65 -19.36 -79.06
N ALA A 8 0.79 -19.72 -78.11
CA ALA A 8 0.75 -19.07 -76.80
C ALA A 8 1.56 -19.94 -75.77
N ALA A 9 2.64 -19.37 -75.23
CA ALA A 9 3.44 -20.00 -74.18
C ALA A 9 3.26 -19.28 -72.84
N LYS A 10 3.00 -19.99 -71.77
CA LYS A 10 2.87 -19.45 -70.42
C LYS A 10 3.99 -20.02 -69.53
N LYS A 11 4.88 -19.12 -69.08
CA LYS A 11 5.95 -19.45 -68.10
C LYS A 11 5.55 -18.89 -66.74
N GLY A 12 5.81 -19.63 -65.65
CA GLY A 12 5.59 -19.15 -64.28
C GLY A 12 4.21 -19.49 -63.69
N ALA A 13 3.55 -20.59 -64.12
CA ALA A 13 2.27 -21.03 -63.54
C ALA A 13 2.35 -21.28 -62.03
N MET A 14 3.52 -21.67 -61.54
CA MET A 14 3.77 -21.87 -60.07
C MET A 14 3.71 -20.57 -59.26
N ASN A 15 3.91 -19.39 -59.84
CA ASN A 15 3.84 -18.11 -59.11
C ASN A 15 2.43 -17.79 -58.59
N LYS A 16 1.39 -18.43 -59.17
CA LYS A 16 0.01 -18.28 -58.68
C LYS A 16 -0.19 -18.93 -57.30
N TRP A 17 0.59 -19.95 -56.97
CA TRP A 17 0.53 -20.59 -55.66
C TRP A 17 0.95 -19.68 -54.54
N GLY A 18 1.98 -18.85 -54.74
CA GLY A 18 2.37 -17.82 -53.79
C GLY A 18 1.23 -16.83 -53.46
N TYR A 19 0.53 -16.37 -54.49
CA TYR A 19 -0.64 -15.52 -54.33
C TYR A 19 -1.78 -16.22 -53.55
N ILE A 20 -2.11 -17.45 -53.92
CA ILE A 20 -3.17 -18.26 -53.26
C ILE A 20 -2.80 -18.52 -51.79
N PHE A 21 -1.57 -18.91 -51.48
CA PHE A 21 -1.14 -19.18 -50.11
C PHE A 21 -1.15 -17.88 -49.26
N ALA A 22 -0.69 -16.75 -49.81
CA ALA A 22 -0.72 -15.47 -49.07
C ALA A 22 -2.15 -15.06 -48.73
N HIS A 23 -3.10 -15.16 -49.68
CA HIS A 23 -4.49 -14.81 -49.40
C HIS A 23 -5.17 -15.84 -48.46
N ALA A 24 -4.90 -17.13 -48.62
CA ALA A 24 -5.41 -18.12 -47.68
C ALA A 24 -4.88 -17.92 -46.27
N ALA A 25 -3.61 -17.56 -46.11
CA ALA A 25 -3.03 -17.25 -44.81
C ALA A 25 -3.71 -16.02 -44.16
N LEU A 26 -3.99 -14.98 -44.95
CA LEU A 26 -4.74 -13.78 -44.43
C LEU A 26 -6.16 -14.17 -43.97
N ILE A 27 -6.86 -15.02 -44.76
CA ILE A 27 -8.20 -15.48 -44.35
C ILE A 27 -8.13 -16.27 -43.05
N VAL A 28 -7.17 -17.19 -42.88
CA VAL A 28 -6.98 -17.97 -41.65
C VAL A 28 -6.65 -17.07 -40.47
N ILE A 29 -5.78 -16.06 -40.65
CA ILE A 29 -5.46 -15.08 -39.62
C ILE A 29 -6.71 -14.27 -39.21
N CYS A 30 -7.49 -13.81 -40.20
CA CYS A 30 -8.72 -13.07 -39.93
C CYS A 30 -9.76 -13.93 -39.18
N LEU A 31 -9.94 -15.19 -39.57
CA LEU A 31 -10.85 -16.11 -38.88
C LEU A 31 -10.36 -16.39 -37.45
N GLY A 32 -9.08 -16.63 -37.27
CA GLY A 32 -8.46 -16.75 -35.95
C GLY A 32 -8.68 -15.51 -35.07
N GLY A 33 -8.47 -14.32 -35.61
CA GLY A 33 -8.72 -13.06 -34.92
C GLY A 33 -10.19 -12.85 -34.57
N LEU A 34 -11.14 -13.26 -35.39
CA LEU A 34 -12.56 -13.21 -35.09
C LEU A 34 -12.92 -14.13 -33.91
N ILE A 35 -12.39 -15.34 -33.88
CA ILE A 35 -12.61 -16.28 -32.76
C ILE A 35 -11.99 -15.72 -31.47
N ASP A 36 -10.78 -15.22 -31.52
CA ASP A 36 -10.07 -14.65 -30.34
C ASP A 36 -10.70 -13.34 -29.83
N SER A 37 -11.48 -12.63 -30.67
CA SER A 37 -12.10 -11.34 -30.32
C SER A 37 -13.33 -11.43 -29.44
N ASN A 38 -13.68 -12.61 -28.90
CA ASN A 38 -14.90 -12.87 -28.12
C ASN A 38 -16.21 -12.48 -28.86
N ILE A 39 -16.22 -12.56 -30.21
CA ILE A 39 -17.35 -12.08 -31.00
C ILE A 39 -18.64 -12.84 -30.66
N LEU A 40 -18.57 -14.11 -30.36
CA LEU A 40 -19.73 -14.92 -29.96
C LEU A 40 -20.32 -14.44 -28.63
N LEU A 41 -19.47 -14.07 -27.65
CA LEU A 41 -19.90 -13.47 -26.38
C LEU A 41 -20.55 -12.11 -26.61
N LYS A 42 -19.96 -11.28 -27.47
CA LYS A 42 -20.54 -9.96 -27.82
C LYS A 42 -21.91 -10.09 -28.49
N ILE A 43 -22.09 -11.07 -29.35
CA ILE A 43 -23.41 -11.38 -29.96
C ILE A 43 -24.37 -11.86 -28.88
N GLY A 44 -23.95 -12.75 -27.98
CA GLY A 44 -24.76 -13.18 -26.82
C GLY A 44 -25.20 -12.02 -25.93
N MET A 45 -24.30 -11.06 -25.68
CA MET A 45 -24.64 -9.83 -24.94
C MET A 45 -25.63 -8.94 -25.68
N LEU A 46 -25.47 -8.77 -26.99
CA LEU A 46 -26.41 -8.00 -27.83
C LEU A 46 -27.81 -8.62 -27.86
N THR A 47 -27.90 -9.95 -27.83
CA THR A 47 -29.20 -10.68 -27.82
C THR A 47 -29.78 -10.82 -26.42
N GLY A 48 -29.08 -10.41 -25.37
CA GLY A 48 -29.50 -10.55 -23.97
C GLY A 48 -29.39 -11.99 -23.43
N GLN A 49 -28.74 -12.91 -24.15
CA GLN A 49 -28.50 -14.27 -23.67
C GLN A 49 -27.37 -14.35 -22.67
N VAL A 50 -26.42 -13.41 -22.75
CA VAL A 50 -25.29 -13.26 -21.82
C VAL A 50 -25.33 -11.85 -21.24
N VAL A 51 -25.40 -11.74 -19.92
CA VAL A 51 -25.50 -10.47 -19.22
C VAL A 51 -24.37 -10.37 -18.18
N PRO A 52 -23.39 -9.47 -18.36
CA PRO A 52 -22.36 -9.25 -17.34
C PRO A 52 -22.98 -8.75 -16.03
N ASP A 53 -22.50 -9.27 -14.89
CA ASP A 53 -22.92 -8.86 -13.55
C ASP A 53 -21.87 -7.94 -12.93
N ASN A 54 -22.30 -6.81 -12.37
CA ASN A 54 -21.43 -5.85 -11.68
C ASN A 54 -21.71 -5.77 -10.16
N THR A 55 -22.57 -6.64 -9.64
CA THR A 55 -23.01 -6.66 -8.24
C THR A 55 -22.49 -7.86 -7.47
N ALA A 56 -22.31 -9.00 -8.14
CA ALA A 56 -21.82 -10.23 -7.52
C ALA A 56 -20.34 -10.13 -7.15
N VAL A 57 -19.99 -10.61 -5.94
CA VAL A 57 -18.62 -10.63 -5.42
C VAL A 57 -18.04 -12.05 -5.46
N TYR A 58 -18.88 -13.05 -5.21
CA TYR A 58 -18.46 -14.46 -5.22
C TYR A 58 -19.06 -15.19 -6.42
N ALA A 59 -18.30 -16.12 -6.98
CA ALA A 59 -18.72 -16.88 -8.15
C ALA A 59 -20.13 -17.50 -8.01
N LYS A 60 -20.50 -17.97 -6.82
CA LYS A 60 -21.81 -18.53 -6.49
C LYS A 60 -22.99 -17.55 -6.54
N ASP A 61 -22.72 -16.25 -6.49
CA ASP A 61 -23.72 -15.18 -6.43
C ASP A 61 -24.07 -14.63 -7.82
N PHE A 62 -23.33 -15.08 -8.85
CA PHE A 62 -23.58 -14.71 -10.25
C PHE A 62 -24.87 -15.34 -10.75
N LYS A 63 -25.64 -14.59 -11.52
CA LYS A 63 -26.86 -15.08 -12.17
C LYS A 63 -26.51 -16.07 -13.28
N PRO A 64 -27.42 -17.01 -13.61
CA PRO A 64 -27.18 -18.00 -14.65
C PRO A 64 -26.79 -17.42 -16.01
N GLU A 65 -27.39 -16.26 -16.39
CA GLU A 65 -27.08 -15.54 -17.64
C GLU A 65 -25.66 -14.89 -17.65
N SER A 66 -24.99 -14.84 -16.49
CA SER A 66 -23.63 -14.34 -16.35
C SER A 66 -22.62 -15.47 -16.24
N VAL A 67 -23.05 -16.73 -16.27
CA VAL A 67 -22.19 -17.92 -16.17
C VAL A 67 -22.07 -18.58 -17.54
N LEU A 68 -20.82 -18.76 -17.97
CA LEU A 68 -20.47 -19.43 -19.23
C LEU A 68 -20.05 -20.86 -18.95
N GLY A 69 -20.66 -21.82 -19.64
CA GLY A 69 -20.30 -23.23 -19.54
C GLY A 69 -19.03 -23.59 -20.30
N GLU A 70 -18.59 -24.83 -20.14
CA GLU A 70 -17.36 -25.37 -20.73
C GLU A 70 -17.34 -25.41 -22.30
N SER A 71 -18.51 -25.22 -22.94
CA SER A 71 -18.62 -25.17 -24.40
C SER A 71 -18.18 -23.85 -25.04
N ASN A 72 -17.78 -22.85 -24.27
CA ASN A 72 -17.26 -21.60 -24.80
C ASN A 72 -15.91 -21.82 -25.50
N LEU A 73 -15.84 -21.44 -26.78
CA LEU A 73 -14.71 -21.77 -27.64
C LEU A 73 -13.42 -21.01 -27.36
N SER A 74 -13.53 -19.79 -26.88
CA SER A 74 -12.36 -18.95 -26.59
C SER A 74 -12.70 -17.98 -25.47
N PHE A 75 -11.79 -17.85 -24.51
CA PHE A 75 -11.89 -16.90 -23.43
C PHE A 75 -10.51 -16.54 -22.88
N ARG A 76 -10.44 -15.37 -22.23
CA ARG A 76 -9.34 -14.97 -21.39
C ARG A 76 -9.91 -14.54 -20.05
N GLY A 77 -9.65 -15.32 -19.03
CA GLY A 77 -10.13 -15.07 -17.67
C GLY A 77 -8.98 -14.98 -16.69
N ASN A 78 -9.25 -14.43 -15.52
CA ASN A 78 -8.31 -14.36 -14.42
C ASN A 78 -8.95 -14.95 -13.17
N VAL A 79 -8.13 -15.57 -12.34
CA VAL A 79 -8.51 -16.02 -11.00
C VAL A 79 -7.32 -15.88 -10.05
N ASN A 80 -7.58 -15.43 -8.84
CA ASN A 80 -6.60 -15.41 -7.75
C ASN A 80 -6.91 -16.54 -6.78
N ILE A 81 -5.94 -17.44 -6.57
CA ILE A 81 -6.10 -18.60 -5.71
C ILE A 81 -5.09 -18.49 -4.57
N ALA A 82 -5.56 -18.41 -3.33
CA ALA A 82 -4.69 -18.41 -2.16
C ALA A 82 -4.14 -19.84 -1.90
N GLU A 83 -2.98 -19.92 -1.24
CA GLU A 83 -2.40 -21.21 -0.83
C GLU A 83 -3.42 -22.03 -0.03
N GLY A 84 -3.59 -23.28 -0.39
CA GLY A 84 -4.55 -24.22 0.19
C GLY A 84 -5.98 -24.10 -0.39
N GLN A 85 -6.31 -23.06 -1.16
CA GLN A 85 -7.61 -22.86 -1.78
C GLN A 85 -7.64 -23.42 -3.21
N SER A 86 -8.86 -23.57 -3.73
CA SER A 86 -9.09 -24.07 -5.10
C SER A 86 -10.12 -23.24 -5.84
N ALA A 87 -10.00 -23.21 -7.16
CA ALA A 87 -10.98 -22.61 -8.05
C ALA A 87 -11.26 -23.55 -9.23
N ASP A 88 -12.48 -23.54 -9.68
CA ASP A 88 -12.95 -24.28 -10.86
C ASP A 88 -13.68 -23.38 -11.87
N VAL A 89 -13.52 -22.08 -11.68
CA VAL A 89 -14.02 -21.01 -12.54
C VAL A 89 -12.98 -19.91 -12.69
N VAL A 90 -13.08 -19.13 -13.76
CA VAL A 90 -12.33 -17.89 -13.95
C VAL A 90 -13.27 -16.74 -14.26
N PHE A 91 -12.83 -15.52 -13.97
CA PHE A 91 -13.59 -14.30 -14.20
C PHE A 91 -13.14 -13.61 -15.49
N LEU A 92 -14.09 -13.23 -16.31
CA LEU A 92 -13.89 -12.46 -17.54
C LEU A 92 -14.37 -11.04 -17.31
N ASN A 93 -13.44 -10.09 -17.38
CA ASN A 93 -13.77 -8.66 -17.28
C ASN A 93 -14.39 -8.17 -18.59
N MET A 94 -15.58 -7.60 -18.51
CA MET A 94 -16.30 -6.95 -19.61
C MET A 94 -16.50 -5.47 -19.28
N ASP A 95 -16.79 -4.65 -20.29
CA ASP A 95 -16.96 -3.20 -20.12
C ASP A 95 -18.04 -2.84 -19.06
N ASN A 96 -19.09 -3.68 -18.93
CA ASN A 96 -20.24 -3.43 -18.07
C ASN A 96 -20.35 -4.37 -16.86
N GLY A 97 -19.29 -5.12 -16.52
CA GLY A 97 -19.31 -6.07 -15.41
C GLY A 97 -18.42 -7.27 -15.64
N MET A 98 -18.71 -8.37 -14.96
CA MET A 98 -17.94 -9.62 -15.05
C MET A 98 -18.82 -10.78 -15.50
N LEU A 99 -18.21 -11.73 -16.18
CA LEU A 99 -18.78 -13.04 -16.46
C LEU A 99 -17.95 -14.11 -15.74
N VAL A 100 -18.56 -15.20 -15.40
CA VAL A 100 -17.88 -16.39 -14.83
C VAL A 100 -17.80 -17.45 -15.90
N GLN A 101 -16.61 -17.99 -16.14
CA GLN A 101 -16.36 -19.10 -17.05
C GLN A 101 -16.06 -20.36 -16.25
N GLU A 102 -16.85 -21.39 -16.41
CA GLU A 102 -16.57 -22.70 -15.83
C GLU A 102 -15.40 -23.40 -16.51
N LEU A 103 -14.58 -24.08 -15.70
CA LEU A 103 -13.47 -24.89 -16.18
C LEU A 103 -13.80 -26.40 -16.10
N PRO A 104 -13.29 -27.25 -17.02
CA PRO A 104 -13.46 -28.69 -16.96
C PRO A 104 -12.61 -29.38 -15.88
N PHE A 105 -11.87 -28.58 -15.11
CA PHE A 105 -11.04 -29.03 -14.00
C PHE A 105 -11.08 -28.02 -12.85
N SER A 106 -10.72 -28.48 -11.66
CA SER A 106 -10.47 -27.62 -10.50
C SER A 106 -8.97 -27.48 -10.28
N VAL A 107 -8.50 -26.27 -9.99
CA VAL A 107 -7.11 -25.97 -9.69
C VAL A 107 -6.99 -25.58 -8.23
N LYS A 108 -6.14 -26.26 -7.46
CA LYS A 108 -5.78 -25.93 -6.09
C LYS A 108 -4.33 -25.47 -6.03
N LEU A 109 -4.10 -24.32 -5.43
CA LEU A 109 -2.74 -23.85 -5.15
C LEU A 109 -2.21 -24.54 -3.90
N LYS A 110 -1.20 -25.39 -4.05
CA LYS A 110 -0.53 -26.04 -2.91
C LYS A 110 0.47 -25.11 -2.26
N LYS A 111 1.36 -24.52 -3.08
CA LYS A 111 2.42 -23.62 -2.62
C LYS A 111 2.78 -22.60 -3.70
N PHE A 112 3.04 -21.40 -3.28
CA PHE A 112 3.59 -20.34 -4.12
C PHE A 112 5.05 -20.10 -3.77
N HIS A 113 5.92 -20.12 -4.77
CA HIS A 113 7.35 -19.89 -4.63
C HIS A 113 7.71 -18.56 -5.28
N ILE A 114 8.56 -17.80 -4.61
CA ILE A 114 9.10 -16.57 -5.13
C ILE A 114 10.58 -16.47 -4.80
N ASP A 115 11.38 -16.18 -5.80
CA ASP A 115 12.79 -15.88 -5.67
C ASP A 115 13.01 -14.39 -5.86
N PHE A 116 13.94 -13.82 -5.09
CA PHE A 116 14.25 -12.40 -5.14
C PHE A 116 15.68 -12.17 -5.61
N TYR A 117 15.91 -11.03 -6.25
CA TYR A 117 17.25 -10.47 -6.42
C TYR A 117 17.79 -9.96 -5.09
N ASP A 118 19.09 -9.71 -5.01
CA ASP A 118 19.72 -9.11 -3.82
C ASP A 118 19.14 -7.72 -3.49
N THR A 119 18.55 -7.05 -4.47
CA THR A 119 17.81 -5.78 -4.30
C THR A 119 16.45 -5.95 -3.62
N GLY A 120 15.96 -7.17 -3.42
CA GLY A 120 14.61 -7.46 -2.93
C GLY A 120 13.51 -7.46 -4.00
N MET A 121 13.86 -7.20 -5.27
CA MET A 121 12.89 -7.31 -6.37
C MET A 121 12.61 -8.77 -6.74
N PRO A 122 11.36 -9.15 -7.09
CA PRO A 122 11.05 -10.49 -7.56
C PRO A 122 11.87 -10.85 -8.81
N ARG A 123 12.52 -12.02 -8.77
CA ARG A 123 13.31 -12.57 -9.87
C ARG A 123 12.55 -13.62 -10.66
N ASP A 124 11.91 -14.53 -9.96
CA ASP A 124 11.13 -15.63 -10.53
C ASP A 124 10.02 -16.02 -9.54
N PHE A 125 8.92 -16.51 -10.06
CA PHE A 125 7.84 -17.05 -9.25
C PHE A 125 7.19 -18.24 -9.92
N ALA A 126 6.77 -19.20 -9.08
CA ALA A 126 6.18 -20.46 -9.48
C ALA A 126 5.03 -20.87 -8.57
N SER A 127 4.08 -21.59 -9.12
CA SER A 127 2.94 -22.16 -8.40
C SER A 127 2.93 -23.68 -8.52
N ASP A 128 2.94 -24.37 -7.38
CA ASP A 128 2.67 -25.80 -7.31
C ASP A 128 1.17 -26.00 -7.25
N LEU A 129 0.63 -26.59 -8.29
CA LEU A 129 -0.80 -26.79 -8.50
C LEU A 129 -1.17 -28.27 -8.37
N GLU A 130 -2.28 -28.53 -7.70
CA GLU A 130 -3.00 -29.80 -7.76
C GLU A 130 -4.22 -29.59 -8.63
N VAL A 131 -4.32 -30.33 -9.73
CA VAL A 131 -5.40 -30.22 -10.70
C VAL A 131 -6.25 -31.47 -10.68
N THR A 132 -7.56 -31.28 -10.47
CA THR A 132 -8.56 -32.35 -10.47
C THR A 132 -9.44 -32.25 -11.70
N ASP A 133 -9.38 -33.21 -12.59
CA ASP A 133 -10.25 -33.33 -13.74
C ASP A 133 -11.68 -33.67 -13.31
N LYS A 134 -12.65 -32.82 -13.70
CA LYS A 134 -14.06 -32.97 -13.26
C LYS A 134 -14.75 -34.21 -13.84
N ALA A 135 -14.38 -34.60 -15.05
CA ALA A 135 -15.03 -35.73 -15.74
C ALA A 135 -14.56 -37.07 -15.20
N THR A 136 -13.27 -37.20 -14.88
CA THR A 136 -12.66 -38.47 -14.48
C THR A 136 -12.35 -38.57 -12.99
N GLY A 137 -12.34 -37.44 -12.28
CA GLY A 137 -11.89 -37.34 -10.89
C GLY A 137 -10.37 -37.55 -10.72
N LYS A 138 -9.62 -37.63 -11.80
CA LYS A 138 -8.16 -37.83 -11.75
C LYS A 138 -7.46 -36.60 -11.23
N VAL A 139 -6.58 -36.79 -10.24
CA VAL A 139 -5.74 -35.76 -9.65
C VAL A 139 -4.34 -35.84 -10.26
N SER A 140 -3.78 -34.68 -10.58
CA SER A 140 -2.41 -34.54 -11.07
C SER A 140 -1.74 -33.30 -10.46
N GLU A 141 -0.41 -33.38 -10.27
CA GLU A 141 0.38 -32.27 -9.71
C GLU A 141 1.23 -31.63 -10.82
N HIS A 142 1.27 -30.30 -10.82
CA HIS A 142 1.98 -29.53 -11.83
C HIS A 142 2.63 -28.31 -11.18
N THR A 143 3.82 -27.93 -11.62
CA THR A 143 4.45 -26.66 -11.27
C THR A 143 4.47 -25.77 -12.49
N ILE A 144 3.82 -24.61 -12.41
CA ILE A 144 3.88 -23.58 -13.45
C ILE A 144 4.79 -22.45 -13.04
N ARG A 145 5.37 -21.76 -14.02
CA ARG A 145 6.23 -20.59 -13.86
C ARG A 145 5.91 -19.55 -14.91
N VAL A 146 6.44 -18.34 -14.74
CA VAL A 146 6.42 -17.33 -15.80
C VAL A 146 7.01 -17.94 -17.08
N ASN A 147 6.30 -17.82 -18.20
CA ASN A 147 6.62 -18.39 -19.52
C ASN A 147 6.64 -19.94 -19.60
N HIS A 148 6.24 -20.65 -18.55
CA HIS A 148 6.08 -22.11 -18.55
C HIS A 148 4.67 -22.48 -18.08
N PRO A 149 3.66 -22.27 -18.95
CA PRO A 149 2.26 -22.53 -18.60
C PRO A 149 1.93 -24.02 -18.61
N LEU A 150 0.77 -24.35 -18.04
CA LEU A 150 0.15 -25.67 -18.10
C LEU A 150 -1.00 -25.64 -19.12
N THR A 151 -1.04 -26.62 -20.03
CA THR A 151 -2.18 -26.77 -20.96
C THR A 151 -2.92 -28.07 -20.67
N LEU A 152 -4.22 -27.98 -20.37
CA LEU A 152 -5.13 -29.10 -20.13
C LEU A 152 -6.48 -28.82 -20.80
N HIS A 153 -7.06 -29.85 -21.44
CA HIS A 153 -8.36 -29.74 -22.15
C HIS A 153 -8.44 -28.56 -23.13
N GLY A 154 -7.32 -28.16 -23.75
CA GLY A 154 -7.28 -27.01 -24.65
C GLY A 154 -7.19 -25.65 -23.95
N ILE A 155 -7.25 -25.61 -22.60
CA ILE A 155 -7.12 -24.42 -21.80
C ILE A 155 -5.67 -24.28 -21.33
N THR A 156 -5.08 -23.11 -21.51
CA THR A 156 -3.71 -22.82 -21.07
C THR A 156 -3.75 -21.92 -19.85
N VAL A 157 -3.18 -22.41 -18.75
CA VAL A 157 -3.07 -21.69 -17.46
C VAL A 157 -1.69 -21.08 -17.35
N TYR A 158 -1.64 -19.75 -17.27
CA TYR A 158 -0.41 -18.98 -17.15
C TYR A 158 -0.24 -18.47 -15.71
N GLN A 159 1.00 -18.42 -15.26
CA GLN A 159 1.37 -17.66 -14.05
C GLN A 159 1.44 -16.18 -14.40
N ALA A 160 0.47 -15.38 -13.97
CA ALA A 160 0.36 -13.96 -14.35
C ALA A 160 0.88 -13.03 -13.26
N SER A 161 0.47 -13.25 -12.00
CA SER A 161 0.78 -12.37 -10.89
C SER A 161 0.78 -13.13 -9.57
N PHE A 162 1.09 -12.43 -8.51
CA PHE A 162 0.91 -12.89 -7.13
C PHE A 162 0.44 -11.75 -6.24
N ALA A 163 -0.20 -12.09 -5.14
CA ALA A 163 -0.67 -11.16 -4.14
C ALA A 163 -0.71 -11.83 -2.76
N ASP A 164 -1.10 -11.07 -1.75
CA ASP A 164 -1.43 -11.61 -0.45
C ASP A 164 -2.71 -12.45 -0.55
N GLY A 165 -2.70 -13.61 0.12
CA GLY A 165 -3.81 -14.57 0.12
C GLY A 165 -4.61 -14.56 1.43
N GLY A 166 -4.40 -13.59 2.30
CA GLY A 166 -5.01 -13.53 3.63
C GLY A 166 -4.03 -13.96 4.71
N SER A 167 -2.92 -13.21 4.86
CA SER A 167 -1.87 -13.47 5.85
C SER A 167 -2.32 -13.19 7.27
N ASP A 168 -1.91 -14.06 8.21
CA ASP A 168 -2.17 -13.85 9.64
C ASP A 168 -1.10 -12.93 10.22
N LEU A 169 -1.54 -11.86 10.89
CA LEU A 169 -0.71 -10.77 11.37
C LEU A 169 -0.91 -10.56 12.87
N THR A 170 0.16 -10.32 13.59
CA THR A 170 0.12 -9.90 14.99
C THR A 170 0.85 -8.58 15.13
N PHE A 171 0.15 -7.58 15.66
CA PHE A 171 0.64 -6.23 15.83
C PHE A 171 0.72 -5.82 17.30
N LYS A 172 1.66 -4.94 17.58
CA LYS A 172 1.64 -4.02 18.70
C LYS A 172 1.01 -2.73 18.18
N ALA A 173 -0.25 -2.49 18.52
CA ALA A 173 -1.04 -1.36 18.05
C ALA A 173 -0.98 -0.23 19.08
N TRP A 174 -0.49 0.94 18.65
CA TRP A 174 -0.44 2.16 19.44
C TRP A 174 -1.62 3.04 19.09
N ASN A 175 -2.38 3.47 20.10
CA ASN A 175 -3.45 4.45 19.91
C ASN A 175 -2.86 5.85 19.75
N LEU A 176 -2.82 6.35 18.51
CA LEU A 176 -2.34 7.71 18.22
C LEU A 176 -3.44 8.77 18.37
N ALA A 177 -4.72 8.39 18.36
CA ALA A 177 -5.82 9.32 18.59
C ALA A 177 -5.82 9.83 20.03
N ASP A 178 -5.46 8.97 20.97
CA ASP A 178 -5.18 9.35 22.35
C ASP A 178 -3.67 9.32 22.65
N ALA A 179 -3.26 9.91 23.76
CA ALA A 179 -1.87 9.86 24.21
C ALA A 179 -1.62 8.69 25.20
N ASP A 180 -2.42 7.62 25.12
CA ASP A 180 -2.19 6.42 25.93
C ASP A 180 -0.90 5.74 25.50
N ARG A 181 -0.07 5.43 26.48
CA ARG A 181 1.23 4.78 26.30
C ARG A 181 1.15 3.26 26.19
N THR A 182 -0.02 2.68 26.45
CA THR A 182 -0.16 1.23 26.52
C THR A 182 -0.59 0.68 25.17
N PRO A 183 0.35 0.07 24.39
CA PRO A 183 -0.04 -0.55 23.13
C PRO A 183 -0.86 -1.81 23.39
N VAL A 184 -1.77 -2.08 22.48
CA VAL A 184 -2.61 -3.28 22.51
C VAL A 184 -2.08 -4.30 21.53
N LYS A 185 -2.05 -5.58 21.94
CA LYS A 185 -1.76 -6.66 21.00
C LYS A 185 -2.99 -6.92 20.13
N LEU A 186 -2.87 -6.65 18.84
CA LEU A 186 -3.91 -6.86 17.84
C LEU A 186 -3.54 -8.04 16.95
N LYS A 187 -4.44 -9.01 16.84
CA LYS A 187 -4.35 -10.10 15.86
C LYS A 187 -5.36 -9.83 14.75
N ALA A 188 -4.92 -9.94 13.53
CA ALA A 188 -5.76 -9.73 12.36
C ALA A 188 -5.33 -10.65 11.21
N THR A 189 -6.23 -10.85 10.27
CA THR A 189 -5.94 -11.47 8.99
C THR A 189 -6.11 -10.41 7.91
N SER A 190 -5.15 -10.27 7.03
CA SER A 190 -5.25 -9.36 5.88
C SER A 190 -6.46 -9.72 5.00
N MET A 191 -6.95 -8.79 4.21
CA MET A 191 -8.14 -8.96 3.37
C MET A 191 -9.44 -9.24 4.15
N ARG A 192 -9.48 -8.86 5.47
CA ARG A 192 -10.63 -9.08 6.34
C ARG A 192 -11.04 -7.82 7.07
N GLU A 193 -12.31 -7.81 7.51
CA GLU A 193 -12.91 -6.73 8.29
C GLU A 193 -13.02 -7.14 9.76
N PHE A 194 -12.83 -6.15 10.65
CA PHE A 194 -12.95 -6.30 12.09
C PHE A 194 -13.76 -5.14 12.67
N PRO A 195 -14.56 -5.36 13.72
CA PRO A 195 -15.17 -4.26 14.46
C PRO A 195 -14.08 -3.47 15.20
N LEU A 196 -14.20 -2.14 15.21
CA LEU A 196 -13.32 -1.23 15.92
C LEU A 196 -14.16 -0.19 16.67
N ASP A 197 -14.06 -0.18 17.99
CA ASP A 197 -14.71 0.84 18.81
C ASP A 197 -13.66 1.88 19.26
N LEU A 198 -13.86 3.12 18.86
CA LEU A 198 -13.05 4.27 19.28
C LEU A 198 -13.98 5.32 19.88
N ASP A 199 -13.64 5.79 21.08
CA ASP A 199 -14.37 6.87 21.78
C ASP A 199 -15.91 6.74 21.76
N LYS A 200 -16.42 5.53 22.06
CA LYS A 200 -17.85 5.16 22.05
C LYS A 200 -18.50 5.17 20.65
N THR A 201 -17.73 5.30 19.60
CA THR A 201 -18.19 5.21 18.22
C THR A 201 -17.70 3.92 17.61
N SER A 202 -18.62 3.16 16.99
CA SER A 202 -18.27 1.92 16.31
C SER A 202 -17.91 2.21 14.87
N TYR A 203 -16.76 1.70 14.46
CA TYR A 203 -16.22 1.71 13.11
C TYR A 203 -15.99 0.29 12.61
N LYS A 204 -15.73 0.16 11.33
CA LYS A 204 -15.15 -1.05 10.73
C LYS A 204 -13.69 -0.80 10.38
N LEU A 205 -12.82 -1.69 10.84
CA LEU A 205 -11.41 -1.75 10.45
C LEU A 205 -11.28 -2.78 9.33
N GLU A 206 -11.01 -2.32 8.13
CA GLU A 206 -10.86 -3.14 6.93
C GLU A 206 -9.37 -3.24 6.61
N PHE A 207 -8.77 -4.41 6.81
CA PHE A 207 -7.42 -4.67 6.34
C PHE A 207 -7.43 -5.01 4.86
N ASP A 208 -6.59 -4.34 4.10
CA ASP A 208 -6.34 -4.63 2.69
C ASP A 208 -5.14 -5.59 2.57
N GLN A 209 -4.52 -5.64 1.42
CA GLN A 209 -3.38 -6.47 1.12
C GLN A 209 -2.19 -6.20 2.04
N PHE A 210 -1.61 -7.27 2.59
CA PHE A 210 -0.33 -7.25 3.27
C PHE A 210 0.79 -7.38 2.23
N THR A 211 1.81 -6.55 2.34
CA THR A 211 3.00 -6.60 1.50
C THR A 211 4.20 -6.90 2.38
N SER A 212 4.77 -8.11 2.26
CA SER A 212 5.89 -8.55 3.09
C SER A 212 7.21 -7.83 2.75
N MET A 213 7.35 -7.36 1.51
CA MET A 213 8.53 -6.65 1.03
C MET A 213 8.12 -5.41 0.24
N ASN A 214 8.67 -4.26 0.62
CA ASN A 214 8.53 -3.01 -0.13
C ASN A 214 9.91 -2.57 -0.59
N VAL A 215 10.10 -2.52 -1.91
CA VAL A 215 11.36 -2.09 -2.52
C VAL A 215 11.21 -0.65 -2.97
N GLU A 216 11.85 0.25 -2.24
CA GLU A 216 11.82 1.69 -2.50
C GLU A 216 13.19 2.16 -3.00
N ASP A 217 13.17 3.18 -3.85
CA ASP A 217 14.38 3.86 -4.29
C ASP A 217 14.83 4.85 -3.22
N MET A 218 15.90 4.53 -2.53
CA MET A 218 16.51 5.34 -1.45
C MET A 218 17.65 6.22 -1.95
N SER A 219 17.76 6.46 -3.27
CA SER A 219 18.70 7.44 -3.81
C SER A 219 18.25 8.86 -3.47
N GLU A 220 19.22 9.76 -3.22
CA GLU A 220 18.90 11.18 -3.01
C GLU A 220 18.22 11.76 -4.25
N PRO A 221 17.15 12.58 -4.09
CA PRO A 221 16.48 13.20 -5.22
C PRO A 221 17.46 14.13 -5.94
N SER A 222 17.80 13.83 -7.18
CA SER A 222 18.54 14.79 -8.01
C SER A 222 17.59 15.94 -8.37
N GLU A 223 18.00 17.18 -8.11
CA GLU A 223 17.20 18.41 -8.36
C GLU A 223 16.69 18.58 -9.80
N LYS A 224 17.02 17.69 -10.72
CA LYS A 224 16.72 17.79 -12.16
C LYS A 224 15.66 16.81 -12.69
N GLU A 225 15.09 15.91 -11.89
CA GLU A 225 14.20 14.85 -12.41
C GLU A 225 12.74 14.92 -11.94
N GLN A 226 12.28 16.06 -11.44
CA GLN A 226 10.88 16.18 -10.95
C GLN A 226 9.82 16.29 -12.06
N ASP A 227 10.20 16.41 -13.33
CA ASP A 227 9.22 16.60 -14.42
C ASP A 227 9.25 15.46 -15.44
N LEU A 228 8.10 14.85 -15.67
CA LEU A 228 7.71 14.01 -16.81
C LEU A 228 8.38 12.62 -16.96
N LYS A 229 9.57 12.34 -16.41
CA LYS A 229 10.23 11.04 -16.56
C LYS A 229 9.75 9.99 -15.55
N SER A 230 9.25 10.39 -14.39
CA SER A 230 8.80 9.45 -13.36
C SER A 230 7.58 8.63 -13.81
N ALA A 231 6.65 9.23 -14.55
CA ALA A 231 5.45 8.55 -15.04
C ALA A 231 5.71 7.58 -16.22
N LEU A 232 6.80 7.79 -16.98
CA LEU A 232 7.16 6.94 -18.14
C LEU A 232 8.17 5.84 -17.80
N ASN A 233 8.89 5.97 -16.69
CA ASN A 233 9.95 5.03 -16.29
C ASN A 233 9.46 3.82 -15.50
N ASP A 234 8.24 3.84 -14.99
CA ASP A 234 7.66 2.76 -14.17
C ASP A 234 7.48 1.43 -14.94
N VAL A 235 7.55 1.46 -16.26
CA VAL A 235 7.32 0.28 -17.12
C VAL A 235 8.60 -0.28 -17.77
N ARG A 236 9.74 0.40 -17.72
CA ARG A 236 10.90 0.04 -18.58
C ARG A 236 12.27 -0.11 -17.93
N SER A 237 12.46 0.09 -16.63
CA SER A 237 13.83 0.15 -16.10
C SER A 237 14.16 -0.90 -15.04
N VAL A 238 14.53 -2.10 -15.48
CA VAL A 238 15.26 -3.09 -14.64
C VAL A 238 16.75 -2.71 -14.48
N ARG A 239 17.24 -1.68 -15.18
CA ARG A 239 18.62 -1.18 -15.08
C ARG A 239 18.67 0.32 -15.29
N GLN A 240 18.59 1.09 -14.19
CA GLN A 240 19.12 2.45 -14.17
C GLN A 240 20.34 2.47 -13.24
N GLU A 241 21.50 2.76 -13.80
CA GLU A 241 22.71 3.06 -13.03
C GLU A 241 22.45 4.28 -12.15
N GLY A 242 22.66 4.15 -10.83
CA GLY A 242 22.51 5.20 -9.84
C GLY A 242 21.33 5.06 -8.87
N LYS A 243 20.36 4.18 -9.10
CA LYS A 243 19.25 3.93 -8.15
C LYS A 243 19.63 2.91 -7.09
N LYS A 244 19.43 3.28 -5.83
CA LYS A 244 19.69 2.43 -4.67
C LYS A 244 18.37 1.83 -4.17
N TYR A 245 17.93 0.76 -4.80
CA TYR A 245 16.77 0.01 -4.33
C TYR A 245 17.07 -0.71 -3.01
N THR A 246 16.20 -0.53 -2.03
CA THR A 246 16.33 -1.15 -0.72
C THR A 246 14.97 -1.68 -0.28
N ASN A 247 14.94 -2.91 0.21
CA ASN A 247 13.74 -3.43 0.87
C ASN A 247 13.60 -2.77 2.25
N ILE A 248 12.57 -1.96 2.42
CA ILE A 248 12.26 -1.23 3.65
C ILE A 248 11.32 -1.99 4.59
N GLY A 249 11.07 -3.26 4.30
CA GLY A 249 10.28 -4.15 5.13
C GLY A 249 8.79 -4.19 4.78
N PRO A 250 7.99 -4.84 5.64
CA PRO A 250 6.57 -5.04 5.38
C PRO A 250 5.73 -3.78 5.55
N SER A 251 4.62 -3.72 4.82
CA SER A 251 3.58 -2.71 4.99
C SER A 251 2.18 -3.32 4.94
N ILE A 252 1.23 -2.61 5.53
CA ILE A 252 -0.20 -2.93 5.47
C ILE A 252 -1.00 -1.69 5.13
N VAL A 253 -1.98 -1.85 4.26
CA VAL A 253 -3.01 -0.85 4.02
C VAL A 253 -4.26 -1.25 4.79
N TYR A 254 -4.87 -0.30 5.48
CA TYR A 254 -6.14 -0.52 6.14
C TYR A 254 -7.03 0.70 6.02
N ARG A 255 -8.35 0.49 6.13
CA ARG A 255 -9.35 1.55 6.13
C ARG A 255 -10.14 1.52 7.41
N ILE A 256 -10.44 2.71 7.90
CA ILE A 256 -11.40 2.88 8.99
C ILE A 256 -12.65 3.48 8.39
N ARG A 257 -13.74 2.70 8.43
CA ARG A 257 -15.03 3.06 7.86
C ARG A 257 -16.02 3.38 8.97
N ASP A 258 -16.69 4.54 8.85
CA ASP A 258 -17.74 4.94 9.75
C ASP A 258 -19.10 4.30 9.40
N LYS A 259 -20.10 4.56 10.24
CA LYS A 259 -21.48 4.07 10.02
C LYS A 259 -22.16 4.68 8.79
N ALA A 260 -21.70 5.83 8.31
CA ALA A 260 -22.22 6.48 7.11
C ALA A 260 -21.59 5.92 5.83
N GLY A 261 -20.61 5.00 5.96
CA GLY A 261 -19.92 4.37 4.84
C GLY A 261 -18.70 5.14 4.35
N GLN A 262 -18.34 6.28 4.99
CA GLN A 262 -17.14 7.02 4.66
C GLN A 262 -15.92 6.30 5.22
N ALA A 263 -14.87 6.23 4.43
CA ALA A 263 -13.63 5.57 4.83
C ALA A 263 -12.41 6.48 4.64
N VAL A 264 -11.50 6.43 5.60
CA VAL A 264 -10.16 6.99 5.48
C VAL A 264 -9.20 5.82 5.37
N GLU A 265 -8.28 5.91 4.42
CA GLU A 265 -7.28 4.89 4.16
C GLU A 265 -5.95 5.27 4.78
N TYR A 266 -5.32 4.28 5.39
CA TYR A 266 -4.02 4.38 6.05
C TYR A 266 -3.06 3.35 5.48
N LYS A 267 -1.80 3.75 5.27
CA LYS A 267 -0.71 2.83 4.93
C LYS A 267 0.36 2.90 6.02
N ASN A 268 0.61 1.77 6.68
CA ASN A 268 1.67 1.66 7.68
C ASN A 268 2.84 0.86 7.14
N TYR A 269 4.03 1.45 7.21
CA TYR A 269 5.26 0.67 7.20
C TYR A 269 5.47 0.11 8.61
N MET A 270 5.67 -1.20 8.71
CA MET A 270 5.56 -1.93 9.96
C MET A 270 6.87 -2.04 10.75
N LEU A 271 7.98 -1.69 10.11
CA LEU A 271 9.30 -1.59 10.70
C LEU A 271 9.81 -0.14 10.59
N PRO A 272 10.74 0.27 11.46
CA PRO A 272 11.33 1.60 11.36
C PRO A 272 12.18 1.74 10.09
N ILE A 273 11.98 2.83 9.36
CA ILE A 273 12.69 3.16 8.13
C ILE A 273 13.77 4.18 8.43
N LYS A 274 14.99 3.91 7.96
CA LYS A 274 16.10 4.86 8.06
C LYS A 274 15.91 5.98 7.05
N GLN A 275 15.91 7.22 7.53
CA GLN A 275 15.98 8.43 6.72
C GLN A 275 17.13 9.27 7.28
N ASP A 276 18.09 9.59 6.44
CA ASP A 276 19.36 10.22 6.84
C ASP A 276 20.07 9.43 7.95
N GLU A 277 20.23 10.01 9.12
CA GLU A 277 20.91 9.38 10.27
C GLU A 277 19.94 8.75 11.28
N ASP A 278 18.62 9.02 11.16
CA ASP A 278 17.62 8.64 12.13
C ASP A 278 16.63 7.61 11.57
N TYR A 279 15.89 6.95 12.48
CA TYR A 279 14.89 5.96 12.12
C TYR A 279 13.50 6.45 12.50
N PHE A 280 12.52 6.16 11.63
CA PHE A 280 11.12 6.59 11.81
C PHE A 280 10.16 5.45 11.59
N PHE A 281 9.12 5.40 12.42
CA PHE A 281 7.89 4.69 12.06
C PHE A 281 7.02 5.59 11.21
N ILE A 282 6.60 5.10 10.06
CA ILE A 282 5.94 5.91 9.04
C ILE A 282 4.53 5.39 8.80
N THR A 283 3.55 6.29 8.89
CA THR A 283 2.17 6.04 8.51
C THR A 283 1.67 7.10 7.56
N GLY A 284 1.00 6.67 6.49
CA GLY A 284 0.38 7.55 5.51
C GLY A 284 -1.14 7.59 5.68
N THR A 285 -1.75 8.73 5.40
CA THR A 285 -3.20 8.94 5.48
C THR A 285 -3.69 9.55 4.18
N ARG A 286 -4.82 9.06 3.63
CA ARG A 286 -5.53 9.70 2.52
C ARG A 286 -7.05 9.47 2.64
N SER A 287 -7.83 10.47 2.21
CA SER A 287 -9.30 10.41 2.25
C SER A 287 -9.94 9.93 0.94
N GLY A 288 -9.15 9.70 -0.11
CA GLY A 288 -9.64 9.22 -1.40
C GLY A 288 -8.53 8.64 -2.26
N LEU A 289 -8.85 7.68 -3.13
CA LEU A 289 -7.89 6.95 -3.96
C LEU A 289 -7.10 7.86 -4.93
N ALA A 290 -7.69 8.99 -5.34
CA ALA A 290 -7.02 9.96 -6.20
C ALA A 290 -6.04 10.90 -5.46
N GLN A 291 -6.04 10.86 -4.11
CA GLN A 291 -5.16 11.69 -3.29
C GLN A 291 -3.85 10.97 -3.00
N GLN A 292 -2.77 11.74 -2.94
CA GLN A 292 -1.50 11.22 -2.44
C GLN A 292 -1.56 11.02 -0.92
N TYR A 293 -0.78 10.09 -0.39
CA TYR A 293 -0.64 9.91 1.03
C TYR A 293 0.05 11.12 1.67
N ARG A 294 -0.47 11.55 2.80
CA ARG A 294 0.19 12.49 3.71
C ARG A 294 0.90 11.67 4.78
N TRP A 295 2.20 11.85 4.91
CA TRP A 295 3.06 10.98 5.70
C TRP A 295 3.38 11.56 7.05
N LEU A 296 3.05 10.81 8.11
CA LEU A 296 3.48 11.07 9.47
C LEU A 296 4.73 10.24 9.76
N ARG A 297 5.76 10.89 10.28
CA ARG A 297 7.04 10.28 10.67
C ARG A 297 7.21 10.37 12.17
N ILE A 298 7.11 9.26 12.89
CA ILE A 298 7.28 9.19 14.34
C ILE A 298 8.71 8.71 14.61
N PRO A 299 9.55 9.51 15.30
CA PRO A 299 10.94 9.14 15.53
C PRO A 299 11.05 7.92 16.44
N MET A 300 11.95 7.01 16.06
CA MET A 300 12.31 5.85 16.85
C MET A 300 13.14 6.27 18.05
N ASP A 301 12.79 5.80 19.22
CA ASP A 301 13.55 6.05 20.43
C ASP A 301 14.77 5.13 20.57
N LYS A 302 15.55 5.33 21.64
CA LYS A 302 16.78 4.57 21.93
C LYS A 302 16.57 3.06 22.02
N ASN A 303 15.35 2.61 22.33
CA ASN A 303 15.01 1.19 22.46
C ASN A 303 14.42 0.60 21.16
N GLY A 304 14.41 1.34 20.08
CA GLY A 304 13.80 0.89 18.84
C GLY A 304 12.27 0.92 18.84
N GLN A 305 11.67 1.75 19.70
CA GLN A 305 10.22 1.85 19.92
C GLN A 305 9.76 3.31 19.78
N ILE A 306 8.49 3.57 20.07
CA ILE A 306 7.92 4.93 20.15
C ILE A 306 7.50 5.32 21.57
N ASP A 307 7.91 4.55 22.57
CA ASP A 307 7.49 4.75 23.98
C ASP A 307 7.81 6.16 24.48
N THR A 308 9.00 6.68 24.15
CA THR A 308 9.44 8.02 24.55
C THR A 308 8.56 9.12 23.93
N PHE A 309 8.21 8.98 22.64
CA PHE A 309 7.31 9.89 21.96
C PHE A 309 5.91 9.88 22.57
N MET A 310 5.36 8.69 22.81
CA MET A 310 4.03 8.54 23.42
C MET A 310 4.00 9.06 24.85
N ALA A 311 5.08 8.86 25.61
CA ALA A 311 5.22 9.39 26.96
C ALA A 311 5.26 10.92 26.96
N LEU A 312 6.00 11.52 26.03
CA LEU A 312 6.05 12.98 25.87
C LEU A 312 4.68 13.55 25.52
N ARG A 313 3.93 12.90 24.62
CA ARG A 313 2.54 13.30 24.32
C ARG A 313 1.63 13.23 25.53
N GLN A 314 1.69 12.16 26.32
CA GLN A 314 0.92 12.01 27.53
C GLN A 314 1.30 13.07 28.57
N TYR A 315 2.60 13.33 28.73
CA TYR A 315 3.10 14.37 29.63
C TYR A 315 2.61 15.75 29.25
N LEU A 316 2.62 16.09 27.98
CA LEU A 316 2.18 17.39 27.46
C LEU A 316 0.65 17.60 27.57
N LYS A 317 -0.15 16.56 27.71
CA LYS A 317 -1.60 16.71 27.99
C LYS A 317 -1.90 17.15 29.42
N ASP A 318 -1.02 16.90 30.37
CA ASP A 318 -1.20 17.24 31.76
C ASP A 318 -0.77 18.70 32.04
N ASP A 319 -1.75 19.56 32.39
CA ASP A 319 -1.52 20.97 32.71
C ASP A 319 -0.57 21.15 33.90
N ALA A 320 -0.69 20.30 34.93
CA ALA A 320 0.16 20.39 36.13
C ALA A 320 1.61 19.98 35.80
N ALA A 321 1.79 18.98 34.95
CA ALA A 321 3.09 18.57 34.49
C ALA A 321 3.77 19.70 33.69
N ARG A 322 3.05 20.34 32.74
CA ARG A 322 3.59 21.48 31.96
C ARG A 322 4.03 22.64 32.85
N ARG A 323 3.21 23.04 33.82
CA ARG A 323 3.56 24.10 34.78
C ARG A 323 4.80 23.75 35.59
N LYS A 324 4.92 22.51 36.04
CA LYS A 324 6.10 22.02 36.76
C LYS A 324 7.35 22.13 35.90
N THR A 325 7.30 21.69 34.65
CA THR A 325 8.41 21.79 33.71
C THR A 325 8.84 23.23 33.49
N VAL A 326 7.89 24.15 33.25
CA VAL A 326 8.20 25.58 33.07
C VAL A 326 8.85 26.16 34.31
N ALA A 327 8.29 25.89 35.50
CA ALA A 327 8.86 26.37 36.77
C ALA A 327 10.30 25.85 36.98
N ASN A 328 10.59 24.60 36.55
CA ASN A 328 11.93 24.05 36.62
C ASN A 328 12.88 24.72 35.61
N ALA A 329 12.43 24.90 34.36
CA ALA A 329 13.23 25.47 33.29
C ALA A 329 13.67 26.92 33.57
N VAL A 330 12.84 27.71 34.30
CA VAL A 330 13.12 29.12 34.58
C VAL A 330 13.83 29.34 35.92
N LYS A 331 14.17 28.31 36.68
CA LYS A 331 14.83 28.47 38.01
C LYS A 331 16.12 29.29 37.97
N GLY A 332 16.87 29.19 36.84
CA GLY A 332 18.12 29.92 36.63
C GLY A 332 17.94 31.36 36.12
N ALA A 333 16.72 31.79 35.80
CA ALA A 333 16.47 33.15 35.29
C ALA A 333 16.59 34.20 36.40
N PRO A 334 17.06 35.45 36.08
CA PRO A 334 17.09 36.56 37.00
C PRO A 334 15.71 36.85 37.64
N ALA A 335 15.67 37.19 38.90
CA ALA A 335 14.43 37.35 39.67
C ALA A 335 13.49 38.41 39.04
N GLU A 336 14.05 39.47 38.46
CA GLU A 336 13.32 40.60 37.88
C GLU A 336 12.49 40.24 36.66
N ILE A 337 12.90 39.23 35.88
CA ILE A 337 12.24 38.80 34.63
C ILE A 337 11.62 37.43 34.73
N ARG A 338 11.87 36.69 35.82
CA ARG A 338 11.46 35.28 35.99
C ARG A 338 9.97 35.07 35.82
N GLU A 339 9.15 35.94 36.44
CA GLU A 339 7.70 35.81 36.38
C GLU A 339 7.16 36.02 34.95
N GLN A 340 7.67 37.06 34.25
CA GLN A 340 7.28 37.30 32.85
C GLN A 340 7.75 36.20 31.92
N PHE A 341 8.97 35.70 32.11
CA PHE A 341 9.50 34.61 31.32
C PHE A 341 8.75 33.31 31.58
N MET A 342 8.38 33.03 32.83
CA MET A 342 7.56 31.87 33.20
C MET A 342 6.18 31.94 32.54
N ALA A 343 5.49 33.09 32.57
CA ALA A 343 4.20 33.24 31.90
C ALA A 343 4.29 33.06 30.37
N ALA A 344 5.31 33.62 29.75
CA ALA A 344 5.55 33.45 28.31
C ALA A 344 5.84 31.99 27.94
N ALA A 345 6.68 31.31 28.70
CA ALA A 345 7.03 29.89 28.46
C ALA A 345 5.84 28.96 28.67
N GLU A 346 5.02 29.23 29.74
CA GLU A 346 3.80 28.45 29.99
C GLU A 346 2.78 28.63 28.85
N ASN A 347 2.59 29.86 28.38
CA ASN A 347 1.72 30.14 27.24
C ASN A 347 2.19 29.45 25.98
N THR A 348 3.50 29.56 25.65
CA THR A 348 4.10 28.92 24.46
C THR A 348 3.93 27.39 24.48
N LEU A 349 4.25 26.77 25.61
CA LEU A 349 4.10 25.32 25.76
C LEU A 349 2.63 24.87 25.72
N SER A 350 1.72 25.68 26.30
CA SER A 350 0.28 25.41 26.25
C SER A 350 -0.30 25.49 24.84
N ILE A 351 0.13 26.49 24.05
CA ILE A 351 -0.27 26.63 22.65
C ILE A 351 0.23 25.43 21.84
N PHE A 352 1.52 25.12 21.98
CA PHE A 352 2.10 23.95 21.30
C PHE A 352 1.39 22.65 21.67
N ALA A 353 1.07 22.43 22.95
CA ALA A 353 0.37 21.24 23.41
C ALA A 353 -1.05 21.10 22.82
N LYS A 354 -1.67 22.17 22.33
CA LYS A 354 -3.00 22.15 21.68
C LYS A 354 -2.95 21.82 20.19
N GLY A 355 -1.92 22.28 19.47
CA GLY A 355 -1.92 22.16 18.02
C GLY A 355 -0.54 22.20 17.37
N GLY A 356 0.53 21.90 18.13
CA GLY A 356 1.89 21.87 17.59
C GLY A 356 2.36 23.24 17.09
N TYR A 357 3.25 23.24 16.11
CA TYR A 357 3.75 24.46 15.46
C TYR A 357 2.66 25.28 14.78
N LEU A 358 1.63 24.63 14.22
CA LEU A 358 0.53 25.34 13.55
C LEU A 358 -0.22 26.26 14.49
N ALA A 359 -0.52 25.81 15.70
CA ALA A 359 -1.19 26.66 16.70
C ALA A 359 -0.32 27.83 17.14
N LEU A 360 1.01 27.64 17.18
CA LEU A 360 1.95 28.69 17.51
C LEU A 360 2.03 29.74 16.39
N ASP A 361 2.10 29.30 15.14
CA ASP A 361 2.12 30.18 13.97
C ASP A 361 0.82 30.98 13.83
N GLU A 362 -0.33 30.33 14.07
CA GLU A 362 -1.63 31.00 14.11
C GLU A 362 -1.68 32.06 15.22
N PHE A 363 -1.16 31.74 16.40
CA PHE A 363 -1.06 32.68 17.49
C PHE A 363 -0.21 33.92 17.11
N VAL A 364 0.96 33.69 16.50
CA VAL A 364 1.84 34.79 16.06
C VAL A 364 1.17 35.64 14.98
N THR A 365 0.59 35.01 13.97
CA THR A 365 -0.04 35.72 12.83
C THR A 365 -1.27 36.55 13.28
N THR A 366 -2.01 36.06 14.29
CA THR A 366 -3.24 36.71 14.79
C THR A 366 -2.95 37.82 15.77
N ASN A 367 -1.94 37.65 16.64
CA ASN A 367 -1.75 38.53 17.81
C ASN A 367 -0.55 39.46 17.66
N ILE A 368 0.32 39.29 16.69
CA ILE A 368 1.55 40.06 16.53
C ILE A 368 1.48 40.91 15.24
N PRO A 369 1.85 42.23 15.29
CA PRO A 369 1.94 43.08 14.11
C PRO A 369 2.89 42.46 13.05
N LYS A 370 2.54 42.61 11.76
CA LYS A 370 3.28 42.00 10.65
C LYS A 370 4.79 42.26 10.67
N GLU A 371 5.18 43.46 11.01
CA GLU A 371 6.59 43.90 11.03
C GLU A 371 7.41 43.21 12.12
N GLN A 372 6.74 42.57 13.10
CA GLN A 372 7.40 41.89 14.22
C GLN A 372 7.25 40.39 14.18
N GLN A 373 6.41 39.85 13.28
CA GLN A 373 6.06 38.41 13.26
C GLN A 373 7.29 37.52 13.12
N GLU A 374 8.16 37.78 12.16
CA GLU A 374 9.36 36.95 11.90
C GLU A 374 10.28 36.92 13.14
N LYS A 375 10.53 38.10 13.75
CA LYS A 375 11.36 38.16 14.93
C LYS A 375 10.73 37.46 16.14
N MET A 376 9.44 37.65 16.33
CA MET A 376 8.71 37.03 17.45
C MET A 376 8.57 35.51 17.26
N GLN A 377 8.36 35.02 16.04
CA GLN A 377 8.34 33.63 15.73
C GLN A 377 9.67 32.93 16.09
N GLY A 378 10.80 33.55 15.77
CA GLY A 378 12.12 33.07 16.20
C GLY A 378 12.22 32.92 17.72
N TYR A 379 11.80 33.95 18.46
CA TYR A 379 11.81 33.90 19.94
C TYR A 379 10.89 32.80 20.50
N PHE A 380 9.70 32.64 19.95
CA PHE A 380 8.79 31.59 20.38
C PHE A 380 9.37 30.19 20.11
N TYR A 381 10.04 29.99 18.99
CA TYR A 381 10.65 28.69 18.65
C TYR A 381 11.85 28.37 19.55
N GLU A 382 12.72 29.33 19.82
CA GLU A 382 13.84 29.16 20.76
C GLU A 382 13.33 28.83 22.17
N MET A 383 12.33 29.61 22.66
CA MET A 383 11.70 29.37 23.95
C MET A 383 11.04 27.98 24.00
N LEU A 384 10.28 27.62 22.96
CA LEU A 384 9.64 26.32 22.84
C LEU A 384 10.65 25.18 22.91
N TYR A 385 11.74 25.29 22.15
CA TYR A 385 12.78 24.26 22.16
C TYR A 385 13.40 24.06 23.55
N GLY A 386 13.69 25.17 24.24
CA GLY A 386 14.24 25.12 25.61
C GLY A 386 13.28 24.43 26.60
N VAL A 387 11.99 24.79 26.56
CA VAL A 387 10.98 24.20 27.44
C VAL A 387 10.66 22.75 27.05
N MET A 388 10.64 22.41 25.76
CA MET A 388 10.44 21.04 25.30
C MET A 388 11.61 20.13 25.66
N ASN A 389 12.82 20.66 25.68
CA ASN A 389 13.99 19.93 26.15
C ASN A 389 13.86 19.58 27.66
N ALA A 390 13.39 20.51 28.48
CA ALA A 390 13.07 20.26 29.88
C ALA A 390 11.89 19.29 30.05
N ALA A 391 10.85 19.42 29.20
CA ALA A 391 9.70 18.50 29.19
C ALA A 391 10.12 17.06 28.85
N LEU A 392 11.06 16.87 27.93
CA LEU A 392 11.60 15.55 27.61
C LEU A 392 12.34 14.94 28.81
N GLU A 393 13.15 15.72 29.54
CA GLU A 393 13.81 15.26 30.77
C GLU A 393 12.81 14.86 31.86
N ASP A 394 11.85 15.72 32.12
CA ASP A 394 10.79 15.46 33.11
C ASP A 394 9.96 14.24 32.68
N THR A 395 9.70 14.06 31.39
CA THR A 395 9.01 12.88 30.83
C THR A 395 9.81 11.59 31.10
N ILE A 396 11.10 11.59 30.77
CA ILE A 396 11.99 10.45 31.00
C ILE A 396 12.01 10.07 32.48
N SER A 397 12.12 11.07 33.37
CA SER A 397 12.13 10.86 34.81
C SER A 397 10.77 10.38 35.33
N THR A 398 9.68 11.00 34.91
CA THR A 398 8.31 10.70 35.40
C THR A 398 7.88 9.28 35.05
N TYR A 399 8.24 8.82 33.84
CA TYR A 399 7.83 7.53 33.32
C TYR A 399 8.92 6.46 33.39
N ASN A 400 10.03 6.76 34.06
CA ASN A 400 11.17 5.86 34.24
C ASN A 400 11.67 5.26 32.91
N LEU A 401 11.81 6.12 31.91
CA LEU A 401 12.30 5.74 30.58
C LEU A 401 13.84 5.72 30.57
N PRO A 402 14.45 5.01 29.60
CA PRO A 402 15.90 5.01 29.44
C PRO A 402 16.45 6.42 29.22
N ALA A 403 17.43 6.80 30.03
CA ALA A 403 18.06 8.12 29.95
C ALA A 403 18.75 8.32 28.58
N TRP A 404 18.58 9.51 28.03
CA TRP A 404 19.27 9.95 26.83
C TRP A 404 20.46 10.82 27.22
N PRO A 405 21.65 10.58 26.64
CA PRO A 405 22.76 11.53 26.74
C PRO A 405 22.32 12.90 26.22
N GLN A 406 22.92 13.97 26.74
CA GLN A 406 22.73 15.33 26.24
C GLN A 406 23.62 15.52 24.99
N ASP A 407 23.23 14.85 23.88
CA ASP A 407 23.98 14.81 22.64
C ASP A 407 23.12 15.26 21.43
N GLU A 408 23.73 15.29 20.28
CA GLU A 408 23.09 15.69 19.03
C GLU A 408 21.94 14.73 18.64
N LYS A 409 22.07 13.44 18.93
CA LYS A 409 21.03 12.45 18.70
C LYS A 409 19.74 12.74 19.46
N ARG A 410 19.89 13.12 20.74
CA ARG A 410 18.76 13.51 21.58
C ARG A 410 18.08 14.78 21.05
N ASN A 411 18.88 15.75 20.60
CA ASN A 411 18.37 17.01 20.05
C ASN A 411 17.59 16.72 18.75
N ARG A 412 18.11 15.91 17.85
CA ARG A 412 17.38 15.49 16.63
C ARG A 412 16.10 14.74 16.97
N PHE A 413 16.15 13.78 17.90
CA PHE A 413 14.95 13.08 18.36
C PHE A 413 13.87 14.05 18.85
N LEU A 414 14.26 15.04 19.66
CA LEU A 414 13.31 16.04 20.18
C LEU A 414 12.67 16.86 19.05
N LEU A 415 13.45 17.34 18.09
CA LEU A 415 12.94 18.08 16.94
C LEU A 415 11.97 17.22 16.12
N HIS A 416 12.34 16.00 15.80
CA HIS A 416 11.46 15.07 15.07
C HIS A 416 10.21 14.71 15.88
N ALA A 417 10.30 14.61 17.20
CA ALA A 417 9.13 14.38 18.06
C ALA A 417 8.18 15.58 18.05
N MET A 418 8.70 16.81 18.00
CA MET A 418 7.89 18.03 17.89
C MET A 418 7.21 18.11 16.51
N ASP A 419 7.92 17.73 15.42
CA ASP A 419 7.35 17.65 14.09
C ASP A 419 6.25 16.59 14.02
N ALA A 420 6.49 15.39 14.58
CA ALA A 420 5.50 14.33 14.64
C ALA A 420 4.26 14.71 15.47
N TYR A 421 4.47 15.44 16.57
CA TYR A 421 3.38 15.98 17.39
C TYR A 421 2.50 16.92 16.57
N THR A 422 3.11 17.85 15.84
CA THR A 422 2.41 18.77 14.93
C THR A 422 1.69 18.01 13.82
N GLY A 423 2.38 17.05 13.18
CA GLY A 423 1.81 16.23 12.12
C GLY A 423 0.56 15.46 12.54
N LEU A 424 0.48 15.01 13.80
CA LEU A 424 -0.71 14.33 14.34
C LEU A 424 -1.92 15.25 14.50
N THR A 425 -1.72 16.55 14.67
CA THR A 425 -2.84 17.52 14.71
C THR A 425 -3.30 17.88 13.31
N GLU A 426 -2.41 17.91 12.36
CA GLU A 426 -2.69 18.23 10.96
C GLU A 426 -3.27 17.02 10.19
N TYR A 427 -2.71 15.83 10.44
CA TYR A 427 -3.07 14.57 9.75
C TYR A 427 -3.33 13.47 10.79
N PRO A 428 -4.51 13.48 11.44
CA PRO A 428 -4.77 12.52 12.49
C PRO A 428 -4.74 11.08 11.95
N ALA A 429 -3.77 10.31 12.46
CA ALA A 429 -3.74 8.87 12.28
C ALA A 429 -4.23 8.23 13.58
N PRO A 430 -5.23 7.32 13.54
CA PRO A 430 -5.81 6.76 14.76
C PRO A 430 -4.88 5.78 15.44
N MET A 431 -4.03 5.09 14.68
CA MET A 431 -3.12 4.08 15.23
C MET A 431 -1.83 3.95 14.43
N LEU A 432 -0.79 3.47 15.10
CA LEU A 432 0.41 2.94 14.49
C LEU A 432 0.48 1.43 14.76
N LEU A 433 0.70 0.64 13.71
CA LEU A 433 0.83 -0.80 13.77
C LEU A 433 2.30 -1.19 13.64
N GLN A 434 2.88 -1.75 14.70
CA GLN A 434 4.21 -2.36 14.67
C GLN A 434 4.05 -3.86 14.53
N LEU A 435 4.73 -4.47 13.56
CA LEU A 435 4.67 -5.91 13.35
C LEU A 435 5.44 -6.64 14.44
N GLU A 436 4.79 -7.62 15.12
CA GLU A 436 5.44 -8.55 16.03
C GLU A 436 5.74 -9.89 15.34
N SER A 437 4.77 -10.39 14.58
CA SER A 437 4.92 -11.64 13.81
C SER A 437 3.88 -11.73 12.72
N PHE A 438 4.17 -12.54 11.70
CA PHE A 438 3.22 -12.86 10.64
C PHE A 438 3.41 -14.28 10.14
N THR A 439 2.32 -14.85 9.63
CA THR A 439 2.34 -16.06 8.80
C THR A 439 1.83 -15.66 7.42
N GLU A 440 2.75 -15.59 6.46
CA GLU A 440 2.42 -15.18 5.10
C GLU A 440 1.64 -16.28 4.40
N VAL A 441 0.51 -15.92 3.83
CA VAL A 441 -0.28 -16.72 2.88
C VAL A 441 -0.26 -15.98 1.55
N ARG A 442 0.24 -16.63 0.50
CA ARG A 442 0.34 -16.03 -0.83
C ARG A 442 -0.79 -16.49 -1.71
N SER A 443 -1.17 -15.66 -2.66
CA SER A 443 -2.09 -16.04 -3.73
C SER A 443 -1.39 -15.97 -5.10
N SER A 444 -1.80 -16.88 -5.99
CA SER A 444 -1.35 -16.90 -7.38
C SER A 444 -2.44 -16.33 -8.27
N GLY A 445 -2.10 -15.37 -9.11
CA GLY A 445 -2.94 -14.90 -10.20
C GLY A 445 -2.68 -15.75 -11.45
N LEU A 446 -3.70 -16.46 -11.86
CA LEU A 446 -3.70 -17.39 -13.00
C LEU A 446 -4.61 -16.88 -14.12
#